data_a53f6bd6fc61f4ffe8f9971618320469
#
_entry.id   a53f6bd6fc61f4ffe8f9971618320469
#
_cell.length_a   1.000
_cell.length_b   1.000
_cell.length_c   1.000
_cell.angle_alpha   90.00
_cell.angle_beta   90.00
_cell.angle_gamma   90.00
#
_symmetry.space_group_name_H-M   'P 1'
#
loop_
_entity.id
_entity.type
_entity.pdbx_description
1 polymer ?
#
loop_
_entity_poly.entity_id
_entity_poly.type
_entity_poly.pdbx_seq_one_letter_code
_entity_poly.pdbx_strand_id
1 'polypeptide(L)'
;YMYNGWFFEQSATYMENVIYPESFHLRTMLANCNVVTPLTYPEHGIDYPYEIYPYRSALWQKFLVESLGDSSIVRYLWEDYGVKYASGEGVSLFPIYNDAVDSVTSGDKSLSDAYADYSIWRYFTGDRAVGGEYFNEASSYCTASTLSSHDSLFVIGSNKGSSRFISLPQEDLDLVLQTDYPDDINIYLLSVIQGNNIDIESLQPQGSSFYFSTSQGSDNVLLVNSNYSGNESVEISFSLSSGYFGLDGDINMDGSVDVLDVVSLVNQIFTGEYEPLADINNDEQIDVLDVVLLIDLILS
;
A
#
# COMPACT_ATOMS: atom_id res chain seq x y z
N TYR A 1 -27.03 7.09 -13.70
CA TYR A 1 -26.15 6.02 -13.20
C TYR A 1 -26.10 6.17 -11.68
N MET A 2 -26.40 5.11 -10.93
CA MET A 2 -26.32 5.15 -9.46
C MET A 2 -24.85 5.36 -9.08
N TYR A 3 -24.55 6.45 -8.41
CA TYR A 3 -23.20 6.82 -7.96
C TYR A 3 -22.51 5.70 -7.14
N ASN A 4 -23.31 4.84 -6.47
CA ASN A 4 -22.85 3.74 -5.61
C ASN A 4 -23.21 2.34 -6.16
N GLY A 5 -23.41 2.20 -7.47
CA GLY A 5 -23.77 0.91 -8.08
C GLY A 5 -22.77 -0.22 -7.78
N TRP A 6 -21.49 0.10 -7.70
CA TRP A 6 -20.43 -0.83 -7.34
C TRP A 6 -20.65 -1.49 -5.96
N PHE A 7 -21.11 -0.74 -4.97
CA PHE A 7 -21.38 -1.27 -3.64
C PHE A 7 -22.53 -2.29 -3.61
N PHE A 8 -23.58 -2.03 -4.40
CA PHE A 8 -24.71 -2.94 -4.49
C PHE A 8 -24.31 -4.28 -5.12
N GLU A 9 -23.51 -4.23 -6.19
CA GLU A 9 -23.04 -5.43 -6.88
C GLU A 9 -22.04 -6.22 -6.02
N GLN A 10 -21.13 -5.53 -5.33
CA GLN A 10 -20.24 -6.17 -4.34
C GLN A 10 -21.02 -6.91 -3.26
N SER A 11 -21.98 -6.22 -2.64
CA SER A 11 -22.79 -6.79 -1.55
C SER A 11 -23.63 -7.95 -2.04
N ALA A 12 -24.25 -7.84 -3.21
CA ALA A 12 -25.06 -8.92 -3.77
C ALA A 12 -24.20 -10.17 -4.03
N THR A 13 -23.02 -10.01 -4.63
CA THR A 13 -22.11 -11.13 -4.91
C THR A 13 -21.55 -11.74 -3.62
N TYR A 14 -21.19 -10.90 -2.65
CA TYR A 14 -20.75 -11.42 -1.35
C TYR A 14 -21.86 -12.21 -0.65
N MET A 15 -23.09 -11.68 -0.61
CA MET A 15 -24.22 -12.35 0.02
C MET A 15 -24.62 -13.65 -0.69
N GLU A 16 -24.48 -13.69 -2.05
CA GLU A 16 -24.64 -14.94 -2.80
C GLU A 16 -23.66 -16.01 -2.31
N ASN A 17 -22.39 -15.64 -2.13
CA ASN A 17 -21.36 -16.54 -1.61
C ASN A 17 -21.64 -17.01 -0.17
N VAL A 18 -22.27 -16.18 0.66
CA VAL A 18 -22.66 -16.52 2.04
C VAL A 18 -23.84 -17.47 2.07
N ILE A 19 -24.87 -17.20 1.25
CA ILE A 19 -26.15 -17.98 1.25
C ILE A 19 -25.99 -19.30 0.48
N TYR A 20 -25.19 -19.29 -0.60
CA TYR A 20 -24.95 -20.42 -1.48
C TYR A 20 -23.46 -20.73 -1.64
N PRO A 21 -22.76 -21.14 -0.57
CA PRO A 21 -21.32 -21.36 -0.59
C PRO A 21 -20.90 -22.41 -1.62
N GLU A 22 -21.77 -23.38 -1.94
CA GLU A 22 -21.51 -24.40 -2.96
C GLU A 22 -21.60 -23.88 -4.40
N SER A 23 -22.08 -22.65 -4.63
CA SER A 23 -22.09 -22.05 -5.96
C SER A 23 -20.67 -21.75 -6.46
N PHE A 24 -19.75 -21.51 -5.52
CA PHE A 24 -18.36 -21.12 -5.80
C PHE A 24 -18.23 -19.96 -6.79
N HIS A 25 -19.27 -19.12 -6.91
CA HIS A 25 -19.35 -18.09 -7.93
C HIS A 25 -18.21 -17.07 -7.79
N LEU A 26 -18.06 -16.44 -6.61
CA LEU A 26 -16.97 -15.50 -6.34
C LEU A 26 -15.60 -16.15 -6.53
N ARG A 27 -15.41 -17.36 -5.99
CA ARG A 27 -14.17 -18.13 -6.14
C ARG A 27 -13.83 -18.38 -7.61
N THR A 28 -14.80 -18.77 -8.42
CA THR A 28 -14.60 -19.03 -9.84
C THR A 28 -14.21 -17.76 -10.60
N MET A 29 -14.81 -16.62 -10.26
CA MET A 29 -14.44 -15.34 -10.85
C MET A 29 -13.01 -14.93 -10.49
N LEU A 30 -12.59 -15.15 -9.24
CA LEU A 30 -11.27 -14.79 -8.75
C LEU A 30 -10.17 -15.78 -9.16
N ALA A 31 -10.52 -17.01 -9.49
CA ALA A 31 -9.59 -18.01 -10.03
C ALA A 31 -9.22 -17.77 -11.50
N ASN A 32 -9.94 -16.92 -12.22
CA ASN A 32 -9.66 -16.64 -13.63
C ASN A 32 -8.64 -15.51 -13.77
N CYS A 33 -7.39 -15.86 -14.05
CA CYS A 33 -6.28 -14.91 -14.18
C CYS A 33 -6.31 -14.11 -15.51
N ASN A 34 -7.24 -14.39 -16.42
CA ASN A 34 -7.31 -13.68 -17.71
C ASN A 34 -8.37 -12.56 -17.74
N VAL A 35 -8.91 -12.22 -16.60
CA VAL A 35 -9.97 -11.20 -16.49
C VAL A 35 -9.61 -10.16 -15.45
N VAL A 36 -10.21 -8.98 -15.55
CA VAL A 36 -9.99 -7.87 -14.63
C VAL A 36 -10.59 -8.18 -13.26
N THR A 37 -9.76 -8.33 -12.24
CA THR A 37 -10.13 -8.59 -10.85
C THR A 37 -9.26 -7.74 -9.92
N PRO A 38 -9.58 -7.63 -8.63
CA PRO A 38 -8.68 -7.00 -7.66
C PRO A 38 -7.30 -7.66 -7.52
N LEU A 39 -7.13 -8.88 -8.04
CA LEU A 39 -5.87 -9.62 -8.02
C LEU A 39 -5.05 -9.38 -9.28
N THR A 40 -5.68 -9.41 -10.45
CA THR A 40 -5.00 -9.22 -11.74
C THR A 40 -4.74 -7.75 -12.07
N TYR A 41 -5.53 -6.83 -11.51
CA TYR A 41 -5.41 -5.38 -11.64
C TYR A 41 -5.52 -4.73 -10.25
N PRO A 42 -4.53 -4.94 -9.39
CA PRO A 42 -4.57 -4.43 -8.01
C PRO A 42 -4.58 -2.90 -7.91
N GLU A 43 -4.22 -2.19 -8.98
CA GLU A 43 -4.29 -0.75 -9.13
C GLU A 43 -5.71 -0.19 -9.24
N HIS A 44 -6.70 -1.03 -9.51
CA HIS A 44 -8.09 -0.60 -9.46
C HIS A 44 -8.59 -0.55 -8.01
N GLY A 45 -9.22 0.55 -7.64
CA GLY A 45 -9.84 0.69 -6.32
C GLY A 45 -11.07 -0.19 -6.15
N ILE A 46 -11.53 -0.28 -4.90
CA ILE A 46 -12.73 -1.07 -4.57
C ILE A 46 -14.00 -0.55 -5.24
N ASP A 47 -14.00 0.72 -5.63
CA ASP A 47 -15.09 1.46 -6.28
C ASP A 47 -14.97 1.54 -7.80
N TYR A 48 -14.03 0.81 -8.43
CA TYR A 48 -13.85 0.81 -9.87
C TYR A 48 -15.14 0.32 -10.57
N PRO A 49 -15.80 1.19 -11.40
CA PRO A 49 -17.18 0.97 -11.77
C PRO A 49 -17.39 0.23 -13.09
N TYR A 50 -16.31 -0.16 -13.76
CA TYR A 50 -16.40 -0.64 -15.13
C TYR A 50 -16.59 -2.14 -15.25
N GLU A 51 -17.34 -2.53 -16.28
CA GLU A 51 -17.61 -3.93 -16.64
C GLU A 51 -18.20 -4.75 -15.48
N ILE A 52 -17.67 -5.96 -15.26
CA ILE A 52 -18.07 -6.85 -14.17
C ILE A 52 -17.13 -6.77 -12.96
N TYR A 53 -16.23 -5.77 -12.91
CA TYR A 53 -15.32 -5.59 -11.78
C TYR A 53 -16.06 -5.40 -10.44
N PRO A 54 -17.17 -4.65 -10.36
CA PRO A 54 -17.92 -4.51 -9.11
C PRO A 54 -18.31 -5.85 -8.47
N TYR A 55 -18.68 -6.85 -9.25
CA TYR A 55 -18.98 -8.20 -8.76
C TYR A 55 -17.75 -8.90 -8.20
N ARG A 56 -16.62 -8.77 -8.87
CA ARG A 56 -15.35 -9.39 -8.47
C ARG A 56 -14.71 -8.69 -7.28
N SER A 57 -14.97 -7.39 -7.12
CA SER A 57 -14.53 -6.60 -5.97
C SER A 57 -15.30 -6.93 -4.67
N ALA A 58 -16.27 -7.87 -4.72
CA ALA A 58 -16.83 -8.53 -3.52
C ALA A 58 -15.76 -9.19 -2.62
N LEU A 59 -14.54 -9.39 -3.15
CA LEU A 59 -13.37 -9.77 -2.38
C LEU A 59 -13.07 -8.78 -1.23
N TRP A 60 -13.36 -7.49 -1.42
CA TRP A 60 -13.25 -6.48 -0.36
C TRP A 60 -14.19 -6.77 0.82
N GLN A 61 -15.46 -7.07 0.56
CA GLN A 61 -16.40 -7.39 1.65
C GLN A 61 -16.04 -8.73 2.33
N LYS A 62 -15.57 -9.71 1.55
CA LYS A 62 -15.05 -10.96 2.09
C LYS A 62 -13.84 -10.71 3.01
N PHE A 63 -12.92 -9.84 2.58
CA PHE A 63 -11.78 -9.42 3.41
C PHE A 63 -12.25 -8.79 4.74
N LEU A 64 -13.16 -7.82 4.70
CA LEU A 64 -13.65 -7.16 5.92
C LEU A 64 -14.21 -8.17 6.93
N VAL A 65 -14.99 -9.14 6.47
CA VAL A 65 -15.56 -10.16 7.34
C VAL A 65 -14.52 -11.13 7.87
N GLU A 66 -13.62 -11.62 7.01
CA GLU A 66 -12.61 -12.63 7.40
C GLU A 66 -11.49 -12.02 8.25
N SER A 67 -11.05 -10.78 7.96
CA SER A 67 -9.95 -10.13 8.68
C SER A 67 -10.38 -9.52 10.01
N LEU A 68 -11.58 -8.92 10.06
CA LEU A 68 -12.09 -8.29 11.27
C LEU A 68 -12.89 -9.28 12.15
N GLY A 69 -13.19 -10.47 11.62
CA GLY A 69 -13.88 -11.54 12.36
C GLY A 69 -15.34 -11.24 12.70
N ASP A 70 -15.93 -10.19 12.13
CA ASP A 70 -17.30 -9.78 12.42
C ASP A 70 -18.16 -9.62 11.15
N SER A 71 -19.07 -10.56 10.93
CA SER A 71 -20.00 -10.52 9.80
C SER A 71 -21.07 -9.41 9.91
N SER A 72 -21.25 -8.81 11.08
CA SER A 72 -22.20 -7.71 11.28
C SER A 72 -21.80 -6.44 10.54
N ILE A 73 -20.53 -6.29 10.13
CA ILE A 73 -20.04 -5.15 9.35
C ILE A 73 -20.86 -4.94 8.07
N VAL A 74 -21.23 -6.01 7.37
CA VAL A 74 -22.04 -5.91 6.14
C VAL A 74 -23.42 -5.34 6.42
N ARG A 75 -24.05 -5.80 7.51
CA ARG A 75 -25.34 -5.28 7.97
C ARG A 75 -25.22 -3.81 8.35
N TYR A 76 -24.18 -3.44 9.09
CA TYR A 76 -23.92 -2.06 9.50
C TYR A 76 -23.80 -1.11 8.30
N LEU A 77 -23.05 -1.51 7.28
CA LEU A 77 -22.91 -0.75 6.04
C LEU A 77 -24.27 -0.46 5.37
N TRP A 78 -25.15 -1.45 5.32
CA TRP A 78 -26.46 -1.30 4.71
C TRP A 78 -27.45 -0.48 5.56
N GLU A 79 -27.42 -0.64 6.87
CA GLU A 79 -28.29 0.11 7.79
C GLU A 79 -27.93 1.60 7.74
N ASP A 80 -26.63 1.95 7.84
CA ASP A 80 -26.18 3.34 7.78
C ASP A 80 -26.38 3.97 6.40
N TYR A 81 -26.09 3.20 5.33
CA TYR A 81 -26.43 3.63 3.97
C TYR A 81 -27.92 3.95 3.84
N GLY A 82 -28.79 3.08 4.33
CA GLY A 82 -30.25 3.27 4.27
C GLY A 82 -30.72 4.52 5.03
N VAL A 83 -30.17 4.78 6.21
CA VAL A 83 -30.46 5.98 7.00
C VAL A 83 -30.04 7.25 6.25
N LYS A 84 -28.80 7.29 5.76
CA LYS A 84 -28.27 8.45 5.00
C LYS A 84 -29.01 8.67 3.67
N TYR A 85 -29.34 7.60 2.97
CA TYR A 85 -30.14 7.68 1.75
C TYR A 85 -31.55 8.25 1.99
N ALA A 86 -32.20 7.84 3.08
CA ALA A 86 -33.54 8.32 3.44
C ALA A 86 -33.56 9.80 3.83
N SER A 87 -32.43 10.39 4.24
CA SER A 87 -32.31 11.83 4.54
C SER A 87 -32.38 12.71 3.29
N GLY A 88 -32.24 12.14 2.07
CA GLY A 88 -32.25 12.85 0.80
C GLY A 88 -30.94 13.54 0.45
N GLU A 89 -29.89 13.31 1.21
CA GLU A 89 -28.53 13.76 0.92
C GLU A 89 -27.82 12.77 -0.01
N GLY A 90 -26.86 13.25 -0.79
CA GLY A 90 -25.97 12.38 -1.57
C GLY A 90 -25.14 11.50 -0.62
N VAL A 91 -25.25 10.17 -0.75
CA VAL A 91 -24.55 9.24 0.13
C VAL A 91 -23.14 8.97 -0.37
N SER A 92 -22.14 9.37 0.42
CA SER A 92 -20.77 8.89 0.27
C SER A 92 -20.58 7.62 1.09
N LEU A 93 -20.05 6.57 0.45
CA LEU A 93 -19.83 5.27 1.11
C LEU A 93 -18.57 5.23 1.97
N PHE A 94 -17.55 6.00 1.65
CA PHE A 94 -16.27 5.91 2.37
C PHE A 94 -16.36 6.30 3.85
N PRO A 95 -17.08 7.36 4.24
CA PRO A 95 -17.36 7.62 5.64
C PRO A 95 -18.11 6.48 6.35
N ILE A 96 -19.06 5.84 5.64
CA ILE A 96 -19.81 4.69 6.17
C ILE A 96 -18.87 3.49 6.41
N TYR A 97 -17.97 3.22 5.48
CA TYR A 97 -16.94 2.18 5.67
C TYR A 97 -16.01 2.50 6.84
N ASN A 98 -15.58 3.76 6.97
CA ASN A 98 -14.75 4.17 8.08
C ASN A 98 -15.44 3.96 9.43
N ASP A 99 -16.68 4.43 9.56
CA ASP A 99 -17.49 4.28 10.77
C ASP A 99 -17.74 2.80 11.09
N ALA A 100 -17.93 1.96 10.05
CA ALA A 100 -18.14 0.52 10.21
C ALA A 100 -16.88 -0.19 10.72
N VAL A 101 -15.71 0.12 10.13
CA VAL A 101 -14.41 -0.44 10.56
C VAL A 101 -14.10 -0.01 11.99
N ASP A 102 -14.22 1.28 12.30
CA ASP A 102 -14.00 1.83 13.63
C ASP A 102 -14.91 1.12 14.66
N SER A 103 -16.18 0.96 14.34
CA SER A 103 -17.18 0.33 15.23
C SER A 103 -16.84 -1.14 15.56
N VAL A 104 -16.48 -1.95 14.54
CA VAL A 104 -16.21 -3.38 14.76
C VAL A 104 -14.83 -3.63 15.36
N THR A 105 -13.90 -2.70 15.21
CA THR A 105 -12.55 -2.77 15.79
C THR A 105 -12.43 -2.00 17.12
N SER A 106 -13.51 -1.37 17.58
CA SER A 106 -13.51 -0.51 18.79
C SER A 106 -12.47 0.62 18.75
N GLY A 107 -12.24 1.17 17.55
CA GLY A 107 -11.29 2.25 17.29
C GLY A 107 -9.84 1.82 17.06
N ASP A 108 -9.58 0.51 17.05
CA ASP A 108 -8.21 0.00 16.87
C ASP A 108 -7.70 0.13 15.42
N LYS A 109 -8.60 0.24 14.43
CA LYS A 109 -8.25 0.36 13.00
C LYS A 109 -9.07 1.43 12.30
N SER A 110 -8.40 2.19 11.44
CA SER A 110 -9.03 3.07 10.46
C SER A 110 -9.34 2.34 9.15
N LEU A 111 -10.10 3.00 8.27
CA LEU A 111 -10.32 2.50 6.91
C LEU A 111 -9.01 2.44 6.09
N SER A 112 -8.06 3.34 6.35
CA SER A 112 -6.72 3.31 5.76
C SER A 112 -5.97 2.05 6.14
N ASP A 113 -6.00 1.66 7.42
CA ASP A 113 -5.38 0.43 7.89
C ASP A 113 -6.03 -0.79 7.24
N ALA A 114 -7.36 -0.77 7.09
CA ALA A 114 -8.08 -1.84 6.41
C ALA A 114 -7.71 -1.95 4.91
N TYR A 115 -7.44 -0.83 4.22
CA TYR A 115 -6.94 -0.87 2.84
C TYR A 115 -5.53 -1.45 2.74
N ALA A 116 -4.67 -1.10 3.69
CA ALA A 116 -3.32 -1.65 3.76
C ALA A 116 -3.34 -3.16 4.00
N ASP A 117 -4.10 -3.61 5.00
CA ASP A 117 -4.30 -5.04 5.30
C ASP A 117 -4.91 -5.78 4.10
N TYR A 118 -5.92 -5.21 3.44
CA TYR A 118 -6.52 -5.78 2.23
C TYR A 118 -5.50 -5.98 1.11
N SER A 119 -4.58 -5.05 0.98
CA SER A 119 -3.51 -5.13 -0.01
C SER A 119 -2.55 -6.28 0.31
N ILE A 120 -2.18 -6.44 1.57
CA ILE A 120 -1.36 -7.56 2.05
C ILE A 120 -2.09 -8.90 1.78
N TRP A 121 -3.37 -9.00 2.14
CA TRP A 121 -4.16 -10.22 1.92
C TRP A 121 -4.25 -10.61 0.45
N ARG A 122 -4.39 -9.62 -0.46
CA ARG A 122 -4.41 -9.86 -1.90
C ARG A 122 -3.09 -10.41 -2.42
N TYR A 123 -1.96 -9.98 -1.86
CA TYR A 123 -0.65 -10.49 -2.26
C TYR A 123 -0.54 -12.00 -2.00
N PHE A 124 -1.04 -12.47 -0.86
CA PHE A 124 -0.97 -13.87 -0.45
C PHE A 124 -2.12 -14.72 -1.01
N THR A 125 -2.27 -14.70 -2.35
CA THR A 125 -3.27 -15.50 -3.09
C THR A 125 -2.59 -16.38 -4.14
N GLY A 126 -3.31 -17.40 -4.61
CA GLY A 126 -2.81 -18.35 -5.60
C GLY A 126 -1.60 -19.12 -5.11
N ASP A 127 -0.52 -19.09 -5.88
CA ASP A 127 0.73 -19.78 -5.55
C ASP A 127 1.45 -19.21 -4.33
N ARG A 128 1.09 -18.00 -3.87
CA ARG A 128 1.63 -17.37 -2.68
C ARG A 128 0.75 -17.55 -1.44
N ALA A 129 -0.32 -18.33 -1.55
CA ALA A 129 -1.24 -18.55 -0.44
C ALA A 129 -0.56 -19.23 0.74
N VAL A 130 -0.72 -18.65 1.93
CA VAL A 130 -0.25 -19.22 3.19
C VAL A 130 -1.45 -19.77 3.94
N GLY A 131 -1.41 -21.06 4.24
CA GLY A 131 -2.54 -21.78 4.79
C GLY A 131 -2.97 -21.25 6.16
N GLY A 132 -4.21 -20.75 6.25
CA GLY A 132 -4.85 -20.36 7.50
C GLY A 132 -4.55 -18.93 7.99
N GLU A 133 -3.76 -18.14 7.26
CA GLU A 133 -3.38 -16.80 7.71
C GLU A 133 -4.16 -15.66 7.02
N TYR A 134 -4.56 -15.86 5.77
CA TYR A 134 -5.26 -14.86 4.95
C TYR A 134 -6.63 -15.38 4.50
N PHE A 135 -7.06 -15.07 3.27
CA PHE A 135 -8.35 -15.58 2.78
C PHE A 135 -8.45 -17.10 2.91
N ASN A 136 -9.56 -17.59 3.45
CA ASN A 136 -9.79 -19.02 3.62
C ASN A 136 -9.65 -19.83 2.33
N GLU A 137 -9.91 -19.22 1.17
CA GLU A 137 -9.84 -19.83 -0.16
C GLU A 137 -8.66 -19.29 -0.98
N ALA A 138 -7.69 -18.61 -0.37
CA ALA A 138 -6.58 -17.92 -1.04
C ALA A 138 -5.89 -18.78 -2.12
N SER A 139 -5.64 -20.05 -1.84
CA SER A 139 -4.97 -20.98 -2.78
C SER A 139 -5.80 -21.32 -4.03
N SER A 140 -7.10 -21.02 -4.01
CA SER A 140 -8.00 -21.24 -5.15
C SER A 140 -8.12 -20.00 -6.05
N TYR A 141 -7.56 -18.88 -5.64
CA TYR A 141 -7.63 -17.63 -6.39
C TYR A 141 -6.47 -17.52 -7.38
N CYS A 142 -6.57 -16.55 -8.27
CA CYS A 142 -5.43 -16.15 -9.09
C CYS A 142 -4.35 -15.51 -8.21
N THR A 143 -3.10 -15.77 -8.51
CA THR A 143 -1.97 -15.07 -7.88
C THR A 143 -2.01 -13.59 -8.26
N ALA A 144 -1.90 -12.69 -7.28
CA ALA A 144 -1.94 -11.26 -7.54
C ALA A 144 -0.79 -10.82 -8.46
N SER A 145 -1.11 -9.91 -9.39
CA SER A 145 -0.15 -9.40 -10.36
C SER A 145 0.95 -8.57 -9.69
N THR A 146 2.19 -8.79 -10.11
CA THR A 146 3.35 -8.02 -9.68
C THR A 146 4.01 -7.35 -10.88
N LEU A 147 4.63 -6.19 -10.64
CA LEU A 147 5.49 -5.50 -11.59
C LEU A 147 6.96 -5.86 -11.34
N SER A 148 7.79 -5.68 -12.35
CA SER A 148 9.24 -5.84 -12.20
C SER A 148 9.86 -4.55 -11.67
N SER A 149 10.88 -4.65 -10.81
CA SER A 149 11.66 -3.51 -10.31
C SER A 149 12.51 -2.82 -11.38
N HIS A 150 12.55 -3.33 -12.61
CA HIS A 150 13.26 -2.70 -13.73
C HIS A 150 12.54 -1.47 -14.29
N ASP A 151 11.26 -1.30 -13.97
CA ASP A 151 10.51 -0.10 -14.35
C ASP A 151 10.96 1.07 -13.45
N SER A 152 11.46 2.14 -14.05
CA SER A 152 12.01 3.29 -13.32
C SER A 152 10.91 4.24 -12.79
N LEU A 153 9.70 4.15 -13.33
CA LEU A 153 8.55 4.96 -12.94
C LEU A 153 7.33 4.09 -12.80
N PHE A 154 6.68 4.19 -11.66
CA PHE A 154 5.44 3.49 -11.36
C PHE A 154 4.33 4.48 -11.12
N VAL A 155 3.11 4.06 -11.43
CA VAL A 155 1.90 4.86 -11.20
C VAL A 155 0.87 4.02 -10.47
N ILE A 156 0.27 4.60 -9.44
CA ILE A 156 -0.92 4.06 -8.77
C ILE A 156 -2.03 5.11 -8.84
N GLY A 157 -3.26 4.69 -9.12
CA GLY A 157 -4.40 5.58 -9.02
C GLY A 157 -4.68 5.94 -7.56
N SER A 158 -5.22 7.13 -7.32
CA SER A 158 -5.70 7.55 -6.00
C SER A 158 -6.97 6.82 -5.55
N ASN A 159 -7.38 5.78 -6.28
CA ASN A 159 -8.58 5.02 -5.98
C ASN A 159 -8.44 4.27 -4.67
N LYS A 160 -9.51 4.25 -3.89
CA LYS A 160 -9.54 3.66 -2.54
C LYS A 160 -9.22 2.17 -2.57
N GLY A 161 -8.19 1.77 -1.81
CA GLY A 161 -7.72 0.39 -1.73
C GLY A 161 -6.96 -0.10 -2.96
N SER A 162 -6.53 0.82 -3.87
CA SER A 162 -5.64 0.48 -4.97
C SER A 162 -4.23 0.18 -4.46
N SER A 163 -3.51 -0.70 -5.16
CA SER A 163 -2.16 -1.15 -4.75
C SER A 163 -1.28 -1.44 -5.96
N ARG A 164 0.02 -1.44 -5.70
CA ARG A 164 1.04 -2.02 -6.60
C ARG A 164 1.91 -2.99 -5.80
N PHE A 165 2.23 -4.10 -6.42
CA PHE A 165 3.19 -5.08 -5.90
C PHE A 165 4.38 -5.09 -6.85
N ILE A 166 5.57 -4.79 -6.34
CA ILE A 166 6.79 -4.67 -7.13
C ILE A 166 7.77 -5.73 -6.64
N SER A 167 8.08 -6.71 -7.48
CA SER A 167 9.09 -7.71 -7.16
C SER A 167 10.47 -7.07 -7.21
N LEU A 168 11.21 -7.21 -6.12
CA LEU A 168 12.57 -6.71 -5.97
C LEU A 168 13.60 -7.82 -6.23
N PRO A 169 14.85 -7.48 -6.58
CA PRO A 169 15.91 -8.46 -6.68
C PRO A 169 16.16 -9.22 -5.38
N GLN A 170 16.59 -10.49 -5.49
CA GLN A 170 17.00 -11.31 -4.34
C GLN A 170 18.47 -11.09 -3.99
N GLU A 171 18.86 -9.86 -3.82
CA GLU A 171 20.21 -9.40 -3.56
C GLU A 171 20.21 -8.47 -2.34
N ASP A 172 21.37 -8.29 -1.71
CA ASP A 172 21.53 -7.26 -0.68
C ASP A 172 21.64 -5.91 -1.39
N LEU A 173 20.57 -5.14 -1.37
CA LEU A 173 20.47 -3.83 -2.02
C LEU A 173 19.86 -2.82 -1.07
N ASP A 174 20.41 -1.64 -1.06
CA ASP A 174 19.79 -0.47 -0.50
C ASP A 174 18.99 0.25 -1.60
N LEU A 175 17.75 0.60 -1.28
CA LEU A 175 16.79 1.13 -2.25
C LEU A 175 16.10 2.38 -1.69
N VAL A 176 15.84 3.32 -2.56
CA VAL A 176 15.02 4.50 -2.26
C VAL A 176 13.81 4.54 -3.18
N LEU A 177 12.64 4.74 -2.59
CA LEU A 177 11.44 5.12 -3.31
C LEU A 177 11.22 6.62 -3.11
N GLN A 178 11.03 7.36 -4.18
CA GLN A 178 10.73 8.79 -4.16
C GLN A 178 9.36 9.07 -4.76
N THR A 179 8.61 9.97 -4.13
CA THR A 179 7.29 10.40 -4.58
C THR A 179 7.00 11.83 -4.11
N ASP A 180 6.18 12.55 -4.89
CA ASP A 180 5.65 13.86 -4.48
C ASP A 180 4.44 13.76 -3.53
N TYR A 181 4.00 12.52 -3.20
CA TYR A 181 2.80 12.23 -2.42
C TYR A 181 3.09 11.29 -1.25
N PRO A 182 4.07 11.58 -0.37
CA PRO A 182 4.48 10.65 0.68
C PRO A 182 3.36 10.38 1.72
N ASP A 183 2.48 11.34 1.95
CA ASP A 183 1.37 11.22 2.91
C ASP A 183 0.14 10.49 2.34
N ASP A 184 0.09 10.32 1.01
CA ASP A 184 -1.04 9.72 0.30
C ASP A 184 -0.82 8.25 -0.04
N ILE A 185 0.29 7.66 0.39
CA ILE A 185 0.61 6.24 0.18
C ILE A 185 1.11 5.58 1.48
N ASN A 186 0.75 4.32 1.63
CA ASN A 186 1.37 3.43 2.61
C ASN A 186 2.31 2.48 1.86
N ILE A 187 3.51 2.27 2.39
CA ILE A 187 4.50 1.39 1.78
C ILE A 187 4.90 0.30 2.78
N TYR A 188 4.95 -0.93 2.28
CA TYR A 188 5.38 -2.10 3.04
C TYR A 188 6.43 -2.87 2.25
N LEU A 189 7.48 -3.29 2.92
CA LEU A 189 8.40 -4.30 2.43
C LEU A 189 7.94 -5.66 2.96
N LEU A 190 7.59 -6.56 2.04
CA LEU A 190 7.27 -7.93 2.34
C LEU A 190 8.48 -8.80 2.01
N SER A 191 9.04 -9.46 3.00
CA SER A 191 10.17 -10.38 2.83
C SER A 191 9.72 -11.80 3.16
N VAL A 192 9.62 -12.64 2.12
CA VAL A 192 9.24 -14.04 2.28
C VAL A 192 10.51 -14.87 2.36
N ILE A 193 10.80 -15.36 3.55
CA ILE A 193 11.98 -16.17 3.85
C ILE A 193 11.64 -17.66 3.66
N GLN A 194 12.62 -18.48 3.28
CA GLN A 194 12.42 -19.92 3.14
C GLN A 194 11.76 -20.52 4.38
N GLY A 195 10.68 -21.30 4.18
CA GLY A 195 9.92 -21.95 5.26
C GLY A 195 8.63 -21.23 5.65
N ASN A 196 8.09 -20.37 4.78
CA ASN A 196 6.86 -19.59 5.00
C ASN A 196 6.96 -18.57 6.15
N ASN A 197 8.16 -18.16 6.53
CA ASN A 197 8.32 -17.05 7.44
C ASN A 197 8.19 -15.75 6.64
N ILE A 198 7.21 -14.94 6.99
CA ILE A 198 6.89 -13.68 6.33
C ILE A 198 7.23 -12.57 7.30
N ASP A 199 8.06 -11.64 6.86
CA ASP A 199 8.31 -10.38 7.55
C ASP A 199 7.62 -9.25 6.76
N ILE A 200 6.92 -8.37 7.47
CA ILE A 200 6.18 -7.24 6.88
C ILE A 200 6.61 -5.99 7.63
N GLU A 201 7.42 -5.19 6.99
CA GLU A 201 7.90 -3.92 7.50
C GLU A 201 7.09 -2.77 6.90
N SER A 202 6.54 -1.89 7.75
CA SER A 202 5.94 -0.63 7.34
C SER A 202 7.01 0.44 7.21
N LEU A 203 7.19 0.97 6.01
CA LEU A 203 8.19 2.00 5.74
C LEU A 203 7.61 3.38 6.05
N GLN A 204 8.41 4.21 6.71
CA GLN A 204 8.01 5.58 7.06
C GLN A 204 8.71 6.57 6.12
N PRO A 205 8.02 7.63 5.68
CA PRO A 205 8.62 8.63 4.82
C PRO A 205 9.65 9.47 5.57
N GLN A 206 10.72 9.82 4.87
CA GLN A 206 11.68 10.85 5.26
C GLN A 206 11.63 11.92 4.16
N GLY A 207 10.88 13.00 4.39
CA GLY A 207 10.54 13.94 3.34
C GLY A 207 9.73 13.27 2.22
N SER A 208 10.20 13.36 0.99
CA SER A 208 9.58 12.72 -0.20
C SER A 208 10.11 11.30 -0.48
N SER A 209 10.92 10.73 0.42
CA SER A 209 11.65 9.49 0.20
C SER A 209 11.32 8.43 1.25
N PHE A 210 11.38 7.16 0.83
CA PHE A 210 11.29 5.98 1.69
C PHE A 210 12.54 5.13 1.46
N TYR A 211 13.24 4.81 2.51
CA TYR A 211 14.50 4.07 2.50
C TYR A 211 14.30 2.67 3.04
N PHE A 212 14.86 1.68 2.38
CA PHE A 212 14.76 0.29 2.81
C PHE A 212 15.83 -0.58 2.16
N SER A 213 16.14 -1.72 2.77
CA SER A 213 17.13 -2.65 2.25
C SER A 213 16.49 -4.02 1.97
N THR A 214 16.90 -4.66 0.88
CA THR A 214 16.56 -6.04 0.59
C THR A 214 17.67 -6.97 1.05
N SER A 215 17.34 -8.23 1.30
CA SER A 215 18.31 -9.23 1.70
C SER A 215 18.36 -10.41 0.73
N GLN A 216 19.58 -10.93 0.52
CA GLN A 216 19.79 -12.13 -0.28
C GLN A 216 19.04 -13.33 0.33
N GLY A 217 18.41 -14.13 -0.52
CA GLY A 217 17.73 -15.37 -0.11
C GLY A 217 16.29 -15.19 0.37
N SER A 218 15.76 -13.97 0.29
CA SER A 218 14.35 -13.66 0.51
C SER A 218 13.69 -13.26 -0.80
N ASP A 219 12.41 -13.62 -0.97
CA ASP A 219 11.56 -13.03 -2.00
C ASP A 219 11.05 -11.69 -1.46
N ASN A 220 11.68 -10.61 -1.92
CA ASN A 220 11.36 -9.25 -1.48
C ASN A 220 10.35 -8.61 -2.43
N VAL A 221 9.29 -8.03 -1.87
CA VAL A 221 8.24 -7.33 -2.62
C VAL A 221 7.92 -6.01 -1.93
N LEU A 222 7.98 -4.95 -2.70
CA LEU A 222 7.48 -3.67 -2.27
C LEU A 222 5.99 -3.57 -2.58
N LEU A 223 5.20 -3.36 -1.53
CA LEU A 223 3.77 -3.09 -1.63
C LEU A 223 3.55 -1.60 -1.44
N VAL A 224 2.98 -0.95 -2.45
CA VAL A 224 2.55 0.45 -2.38
C VAL A 224 1.03 0.47 -2.43
N ASN A 225 0.40 1.06 -1.43
CA ASN A 225 -1.04 1.17 -1.30
C ASN A 225 -1.46 2.64 -1.24
N SER A 226 -2.48 3.03 -2.01
CA SER A 226 -3.03 4.38 -1.94
C SER A 226 -3.83 4.60 -0.67
N ASN A 227 -3.46 5.63 0.07
CA ASN A 227 -4.17 6.15 1.24
C ASN A 227 -4.89 7.49 0.94
N TYR A 228 -4.91 7.90 -0.31
CA TYR A 228 -5.48 9.17 -0.73
C TYR A 228 -6.95 9.33 -0.30
N SER A 229 -7.24 10.40 0.42
CA SER A 229 -8.57 10.67 0.97
C SER A 229 -9.40 11.67 0.16
N GLY A 230 -8.82 12.31 -0.86
CA GLY A 230 -9.48 13.28 -1.72
C GLY A 230 -10.59 12.68 -2.58
N ASN A 231 -11.42 13.56 -3.16
CA ASN A 231 -12.52 13.18 -4.05
C ASN A 231 -12.15 13.18 -5.53
N GLU A 232 -10.98 13.72 -5.85
CA GLU A 232 -10.49 13.79 -7.23
C GLU A 232 -9.69 12.53 -7.55
N SER A 233 -9.70 12.11 -8.81
CA SER A 233 -8.81 11.04 -9.26
C SER A 233 -7.43 11.64 -9.54
N VAL A 234 -6.44 11.25 -8.77
CA VAL A 234 -5.05 11.67 -8.92
C VAL A 234 -4.22 10.45 -9.29
N GLU A 235 -3.27 10.61 -10.22
CA GLU A 235 -2.23 9.62 -10.45
C GLU A 235 -1.06 9.93 -9.53
N ILE A 236 -0.78 8.99 -8.62
CA ILE A 236 0.36 9.08 -7.72
C ILE A 236 1.52 8.37 -8.42
N SER A 237 2.54 9.12 -8.77
CA SER A 237 3.76 8.58 -9.35
C SER A 237 4.85 8.42 -8.29
N PHE A 238 5.65 7.37 -8.45
CA PHE A 238 6.83 7.14 -7.64
C PHE A 238 7.93 6.49 -8.47
N SER A 239 9.17 6.75 -8.11
CA SER A 239 10.35 6.14 -8.71
C SER A 239 11.06 5.27 -7.69
N LEU A 240 11.70 4.21 -8.17
CA LEU A 240 12.53 3.31 -7.38
C LEU A 240 13.94 3.33 -7.95
N SER A 241 14.91 3.58 -7.10
CA SER A 241 16.33 3.56 -7.49
C SER A 241 17.16 2.81 -6.44
N SER A 242 18.30 2.28 -6.84
CA SER A 242 19.29 1.78 -5.89
C SER A 242 20.05 2.97 -5.30
N GLY A 243 20.19 2.96 -3.98
CA GLY A 243 20.94 3.95 -3.23
C GLY A 243 21.77 3.25 -2.15
N TYR A 244 22.84 3.86 -1.73
CA TYR A 244 23.65 3.38 -0.62
C TYR A 244 23.26 4.15 0.64
N PHE A 245 22.67 3.49 1.65
CA PHE A 245 22.18 4.11 2.90
C PHE A 245 23.09 3.75 4.07
N GLY A 246 24.38 3.78 3.88
CA GLY A 246 25.23 3.20 4.89
C GLY A 246 26.31 4.10 5.46
N LEU A 247 26.43 5.31 4.99
CA LEU A 247 27.45 6.22 5.49
C LEU A 247 26.77 7.49 6.02
N ASP A 248 26.74 7.65 7.33
CA ASP A 248 26.41 8.94 7.92
C ASP A 248 27.28 10.01 7.23
N GLY A 249 26.62 10.95 6.55
CA GLY A 249 27.31 12.01 5.80
C GLY A 249 27.41 11.84 4.29
N ASP A 250 26.92 10.74 3.70
CA ASP A 250 26.78 10.59 2.23
C ASP A 250 25.49 11.28 1.78
N ILE A 251 25.56 12.60 1.65
CA ILE A 251 24.40 13.47 1.37
C ILE A 251 24.01 13.45 -0.09
N ASN A 252 24.98 13.23 -0.99
CA ASN A 252 24.71 13.13 -2.41
C ASN A 252 24.34 11.70 -2.86
N MET A 253 24.44 10.71 -1.96
CA MET A 253 24.11 9.30 -2.16
C MET A 253 24.92 8.62 -3.26
N ASP A 254 26.21 8.98 -3.40
CA ASP A 254 27.09 8.37 -4.39
C ASP A 254 27.89 7.16 -3.83
N GLY A 255 27.70 6.82 -2.55
CA GLY A 255 28.36 5.72 -1.85
C GLY A 255 29.72 6.09 -1.24
N SER A 256 30.06 7.37 -1.19
CA SER A 256 31.30 7.87 -0.60
C SER A 256 31.00 9.08 0.28
N VAL A 257 31.62 9.18 1.44
CA VAL A 257 31.53 10.41 2.26
C VAL A 257 32.75 11.24 1.96
N ASP A 258 32.57 12.30 1.14
CA ASP A 258 33.67 13.14 0.71
C ASP A 258 33.28 14.64 0.56
N VAL A 259 34.14 15.41 -0.06
CA VAL A 259 33.92 16.86 -0.22
C VAL A 259 32.68 17.21 -1.08
N LEU A 260 32.15 16.28 -1.89
CA LEU A 260 30.96 16.51 -2.70
C LEU A 260 29.71 16.53 -1.82
N ASP A 261 29.72 15.79 -0.70
CA ASP A 261 28.64 15.82 0.29
C ASP A 261 28.61 17.15 1.04
N VAL A 262 29.79 17.70 1.35
CA VAL A 262 29.88 19.04 1.92
C VAL A 262 29.28 20.09 0.98
N VAL A 263 29.50 19.96 -0.32
CA VAL A 263 28.89 20.86 -1.32
C VAL A 263 27.38 20.68 -1.37
N SER A 264 26.89 19.44 -1.31
CA SER A 264 25.47 19.12 -1.31
C SER A 264 24.78 19.67 -0.05
N LEU A 265 25.38 19.49 1.13
CA LEU A 265 24.89 20.04 2.39
C LEU A 265 24.82 21.57 2.36
N VAL A 266 25.85 22.23 1.87
CA VAL A 266 25.86 23.70 1.76
C VAL A 266 24.76 24.18 0.80
N ASN A 267 24.50 23.48 -0.30
CA ASN A 267 23.40 23.81 -1.19
C ASN A 267 22.03 23.66 -0.50
N GLN A 268 21.82 22.64 0.30
CA GLN A 268 20.58 22.45 1.07
C GLN A 268 20.36 23.59 2.08
N ILE A 269 21.39 24.03 2.79
CA ILE A 269 21.32 25.21 3.66
C ILE A 269 20.82 26.45 2.88
N PHE A 270 21.25 26.62 1.63
CA PHE A 270 20.82 27.76 0.82
C PHE A 270 19.41 27.61 0.25
N THR A 271 18.94 26.41 -0.05
CA THR A 271 17.57 26.18 -0.51
C THR A 271 16.55 26.22 0.61
N GLY A 272 16.96 25.90 1.85
CA GLY A 272 16.11 25.81 3.01
C GLY A 272 15.21 24.56 3.00
N GLU A 273 15.48 23.59 2.15
CA GLU A 273 14.83 22.30 2.14
C GLU A 273 15.44 21.43 3.24
N TYR A 274 14.58 20.82 4.08
CA TYR A 274 15.03 19.91 5.13
C TYR A 274 15.19 18.50 4.55
N GLU A 275 16.43 17.99 4.61
CA GLU A 275 16.76 16.61 4.28
C GLU A 275 17.38 15.93 5.51
N PRO A 276 16.76 14.89 6.10
CA PRO A 276 17.24 14.27 7.33
C PRO A 276 18.70 13.78 7.29
N LEU A 277 19.18 13.34 6.13
CA LEU A 277 20.59 12.92 5.94
C LEU A 277 21.59 14.06 6.10
N ALA A 278 21.14 15.28 5.96
CA ALA A 278 21.96 16.49 6.10
C ALA A 278 21.98 17.05 7.54
N ASP A 279 21.07 16.58 8.40
CA ASP A 279 21.02 16.91 9.82
C ASP A 279 21.92 15.92 10.59
N ILE A 280 23.22 16.15 10.54
CA ILE A 280 24.24 15.26 11.08
C ILE A 280 24.20 15.21 12.61
N ASN A 281 23.77 16.31 13.26
CA ASN A 281 23.70 16.40 14.71
C ASN A 281 22.33 16.01 15.28
N ASN A 282 21.32 15.75 14.43
CA ASN A 282 19.94 15.40 14.78
C ASN A 282 19.23 16.46 15.66
N ASP A 283 19.45 17.77 15.37
CA ASP A 283 18.80 18.85 16.09
C ASP A 283 17.58 19.46 15.37
N GLU A 284 17.12 18.81 14.30
CA GLU A 284 16.00 19.20 13.43
C GLU A 284 16.26 20.50 12.63
N GLN A 285 17.53 20.89 12.49
CA GLN A 285 17.95 22.03 11.68
C GLN A 285 19.12 21.60 10.79
N ILE A 286 19.14 22.08 9.55
CA ILE A 286 20.30 21.92 8.67
C ILE A 286 21.03 23.26 8.62
N ASP A 287 22.19 23.32 9.27
CA ASP A 287 22.97 24.54 9.36
C ASP A 287 24.49 24.31 9.28
N VAL A 288 25.25 25.34 9.63
CA VAL A 288 26.72 25.29 9.55
C VAL A 288 27.34 24.30 10.54
N LEU A 289 26.63 23.89 11.59
CA LEU A 289 27.13 22.90 12.53
C LEU A 289 27.21 21.52 11.88
N ASP A 290 26.24 21.17 11.03
CA ASP A 290 26.25 19.92 10.28
C ASP A 290 27.40 19.88 9.29
N VAL A 291 27.69 21.01 8.64
CA VAL A 291 28.86 21.13 7.74
C VAL A 291 30.16 20.86 8.49
N VAL A 292 30.30 21.39 9.72
CA VAL A 292 31.49 21.15 10.54
C VAL A 292 31.63 19.72 10.94
N LEU A 293 30.52 19.07 11.35
CA LEU A 293 30.51 17.65 11.73
C LEU A 293 30.79 16.73 10.54
N LEU A 294 30.24 17.04 9.37
CA LEU A 294 30.52 16.30 8.15
C LEU A 294 32.00 16.39 7.74
N ILE A 295 32.59 17.56 7.85
CA ILE A 295 34.05 17.75 7.59
C ILE A 295 34.88 16.95 8.59
N ASP A 296 34.49 16.91 9.86
CA ASP A 296 35.16 16.13 10.89
C ASP A 296 35.07 14.62 10.59
N LEU A 297 33.90 14.17 10.14
CA LEU A 297 33.68 12.79 9.71
C LEU A 297 34.56 12.41 8.50
N ILE A 298 34.69 13.28 7.50
CA ILE A 298 35.53 13.04 6.31
C ILE A 298 37.03 12.98 6.67
N LEU A 299 37.46 13.70 7.69
CA LEU A 299 38.87 13.79 8.09
C LEU A 299 39.30 12.73 9.11
N SER A 300 38.34 11.98 9.71
CA SER A 300 38.60 10.94 10.71
C SER A 300 38.98 9.61 10.09
#